data_8d77b380adc51dfaf46d49f666dd224b
#
_entry.id   8d77b380adc51dfaf46d49f666dd224b
#
_cell.length_a   1.000
_cell.length_b   1.000
_cell.length_c   1.000
_cell.angle_alpha   90.00
_cell.angle_beta   90.00
_cell.angle_gamma   90.00
#
_symmetry.space_group_name_H-M   'P 1'
#
loop_
_entity.id
_entity.type
_entity.pdbx_description
1 polymer ?
#
loop_
_entity_poly.entity_id
_entity_poly.type
_entity_poly.pdbx_seq_one_letter_code
_entity_poly.pdbx_strand_id
1 'polypeptide(L)'
;MVKLRLSSICFAKKKNKFKIIIIAGPTASGKSSLALHLAKKYNGIIINADSQQIYKELPILSSQPNIKAYKKISHKLFNFLDFYKNFSVNQWFKLVKKEIKEAQKKNLLPIIVGGTGMYLNTLLNGLKVLPKIPIGLKNKGKKIIEKIGPKNFYEKLKEKNKTCVYKINPNDKIRLLRSWEIYEVSNKSIYEINKENKVKKLDSYNFYKILIFPPRKLVYLSCKKRWDNMIKLGAIEEVKSLMKKEKKLNKKNLIKTIGFKELKNFLLKKNNMNTTSELTLQATRNYAKRQYTWFRHQFSANIIFKETYEKKNKKYFLKEIQDKLLTN
;
A
#
# COMPACT_ATOMS: atom_id res chain seq x y z
N MET A 1 9.29 -13.36 -40.31
CA MET A 1 9.33 -12.27 -39.31
C MET A 1 7.93 -11.69 -39.16
N VAL A 2 7.15 -12.18 -38.20
CA VAL A 2 5.80 -11.68 -37.95
C VAL A 2 5.90 -10.55 -36.93
N LYS A 3 5.85 -9.30 -37.39
CA LYS A 3 5.57 -8.13 -36.57
C LYS A 3 4.10 -8.25 -36.12
N LEU A 4 3.84 -8.99 -35.03
CA LEU A 4 2.57 -8.95 -34.36
C LEU A 4 2.28 -7.51 -33.92
N ARG A 5 1.22 -6.95 -34.48
CA ARG A 5 0.74 -5.59 -34.16
C ARG A 5 0.47 -5.49 -32.67
N LEU A 6 1.38 -4.86 -31.93
CA LEU A 6 1.33 -4.61 -30.50
C LEU A 6 0.11 -3.75 -30.08
N SER A 7 -0.62 -3.19 -31.04
CA SER A 7 -1.84 -2.39 -30.85
C SER A 7 -3.08 -3.20 -30.45
N SER A 8 -3.12 -4.51 -30.69
CA SER A 8 -4.32 -5.33 -30.43
C SER A 8 -4.46 -5.83 -28.99
N ILE A 9 -3.40 -5.82 -28.18
CA ILE A 9 -3.45 -6.31 -26.80
C ILE A 9 -4.07 -5.30 -25.84
N CYS A 10 -3.95 -4.00 -26.13
CA CYS A 10 -4.55 -2.94 -25.27
C CYS A 10 -6.10 -2.88 -25.34
N PHE A 11 -6.72 -3.43 -26.39
CA PHE A 11 -8.11 -3.13 -26.72
C PHE A 11 -8.98 -4.35 -27.08
N ALA A 12 -8.56 -5.55 -26.73
CA ALA A 12 -9.45 -6.71 -26.89
C ALA A 12 -10.71 -6.51 -26.04
N LYS A 13 -11.77 -6.03 -26.67
CA LYS A 13 -13.08 -5.75 -26.11
C LYS A 13 -13.80 -7.05 -25.76
N LYS A 14 -13.52 -7.64 -24.59
CA LYS A 14 -14.56 -8.45 -23.95
C LYS A 14 -15.45 -7.47 -23.18
N LYS A 15 -16.64 -7.20 -23.68
CA LYS A 15 -17.68 -6.30 -23.09
C LYS A 15 -17.20 -4.88 -22.73
N ASN A 16 -16.70 -4.10 -23.65
CA ASN A 16 -16.49 -2.63 -23.51
C ASN A 16 -15.76 -2.11 -22.25
N LYS A 17 -14.99 -2.94 -21.53
CA LYS A 17 -14.31 -2.53 -20.30
C LYS A 17 -12.82 -2.28 -20.53
N PHE A 18 -12.33 -1.11 -20.04
CA PHE A 18 -10.92 -0.76 -20.11
C PHE A 18 -10.07 -1.64 -19.18
N LYS A 19 -9.01 -2.24 -19.70
CA LYS A 19 -8.15 -3.19 -18.97
C LYS A 19 -7.17 -2.45 -18.05
N ILE A 20 -7.04 -2.92 -16.81
CA ILE A 20 -6.09 -2.42 -15.81
C ILE A 20 -5.33 -3.62 -15.23
N ILE A 21 -4.00 -3.54 -15.14
CA ILE A 21 -3.19 -4.56 -14.48
C ILE A 21 -2.95 -4.15 -13.02
N ILE A 22 -3.15 -5.08 -12.08
CA ILE A 22 -2.76 -4.93 -10.68
C ILE A 22 -1.63 -5.91 -10.39
N ILE A 23 -0.47 -5.40 -9.95
CA ILE A 23 0.65 -6.21 -9.48
C ILE A 23 0.75 -6.07 -7.97
N ALA A 24 0.30 -7.12 -7.29
CA ALA A 24 0.20 -7.19 -5.83
C ALA A 24 1.22 -8.18 -5.24
N GLY A 25 1.49 -8.04 -3.95
CA GLY A 25 2.36 -8.98 -3.22
C GLY A 25 3.04 -8.32 -2.02
N PRO A 26 3.71 -9.11 -1.16
CA PRO A 26 4.43 -8.60 0.00
C PRO A 26 5.59 -7.70 -0.41
N THR A 27 6.09 -6.91 0.55
CA THR A 27 7.29 -6.10 0.35
C THR A 27 8.47 -6.97 -0.11
N ALA A 28 9.38 -6.41 -0.90
CA ALA A 28 10.57 -7.08 -1.44
C ALA A 28 10.31 -8.34 -2.33
N SER A 29 9.13 -8.49 -2.93
CA SER A 29 8.80 -9.61 -3.84
C SER A 29 9.12 -9.35 -5.32
N GLY A 30 9.66 -8.17 -5.69
CA GLY A 30 10.01 -7.83 -7.08
C GLY A 30 8.91 -7.13 -7.89
N LYS A 31 7.79 -6.75 -7.28
CA LYS A 31 6.64 -6.10 -7.95
C LYS A 31 7.02 -4.92 -8.85
N SER A 32 7.84 -4.00 -8.34
CA SER A 32 8.23 -2.78 -9.07
C SER A 32 9.04 -3.09 -10.33
N SER A 33 9.91 -4.10 -10.27
CA SER A 33 10.68 -4.55 -11.43
C SER A 33 9.78 -5.20 -12.49
N LEU A 34 8.81 -6.03 -12.08
CA LEU A 34 7.82 -6.60 -13.00
C LEU A 34 6.96 -5.49 -13.63
N ALA A 35 6.48 -4.53 -12.81
CA ALA A 35 5.69 -3.40 -13.30
C ALA A 35 6.43 -2.60 -14.38
N LEU A 36 7.72 -2.32 -14.16
CA LEU A 36 8.56 -1.61 -15.12
C LEU A 36 8.72 -2.38 -16.44
N HIS A 37 8.88 -3.71 -16.37
CA HIS A 37 8.98 -4.53 -17.59
C HIS A 37 7.65 -4.58 -18.37
N LEU A 38 6.51 -4.74 -17.68
CA LEU A 38 5.21 -4.71 -18.33
C LEU A 38 4.88 -3.33 -18.90
N ALA A 39 5.21 -2.24 -18.17
CA ALA A 39 5.00 -0.88 -18.66
C ALA A 39 5.80 -0.60 -19.95
N LYS A 40 7.05 -1.08 -20.04
CA LYS A 40 7.85 -0.99 -21.26
C LYS A 40 7.27 -1.82 -22.42
N LYS A 41 6.81 -3.05 -22.12
CA LYS A 41 6.31 -3.97 -23.14
C LYS A 41 4.95 -3.53 -23.71
N TYR A 42 4.08 -2.96 -22.89
CA TYR A 42 2.69 -2.70 -23.24
C TYR A 42 2.31 -1.21 -23.20
N ASN A 43 3.25 -0.30 -23.40
CA ASN A 43 3.03 1.15 -23.36
C ASN A 43 2.22 1.58 -22.12
N GLY A 44 2.73 1.21 -20.94
CA GLY A 44 1.99 1.38 -19.69
C GLY A 44 2.45 2.56 -18.84
N ILE A 45 1.62 2.92 -17.89
CA ILE A 45 1.87 3.88 -16.82
C ILE A 45 1.83 3.16 -15.47
N ILE A 46 2.77 3.44 -14.58
CA ILE A 46 2.85 2.81 -13.26
C ILE A 46 2.18 3.73 -12.22
N ILE A 47 1.21 3.18 -11.47
CA ILE A 47 0.47 3.90 -10.43
C ILE A 47 0.70 3.21 -9.09
N ASN A 48 1.15 3.97 -8.10
CA ASN A 48 1.51 3.44 -6.78
C ASN A 48 0.29 3.04 -5.93
N ALA A 49 0.35 1.85 -5.36
CA ALA A 49 -0.56 1.34 -4.32
C ALA A 49 0.18 0.89 -3.04
N ASP A 50 1.29 1.56 -2.71
CA ASP A 50 2.05 1.36 -1.48
C ASP A 50 2.09 2.64 -0.65
N SER A 51 1.48 2.60 0.54
CA SER A 51 1.41 3.75 1.46
C SER A 51 2.76 4.14 2.07
N GLN A 52 3.79 3.30 1.93
CA GLN A 52 5.15 3.62 2.38
C GLN A 52 5.89 4.52 1.38
N GLN A 53 5.49 4.50 0.09
CA GLN A 53 6.22 5.12 -1.02
C GLN A 53 5.64 6.48 -1.46
N ILE A 54 4.85 7.13 -0.62
CA ILE A 54 4.17 8.39 -0.95
C ILE A 54 4.92 9.64 -0.50
N TYR A 55 5.81 9.53 0.50
CA TYR A 55 6.48 10.68 1.10
C TYR A 55 7.68 11.14 0.28
N LYS A 56 7.80 12.48 0.10
CA LYS A 56 8.87 13.13 -0.66
C LYS A 56 10.25 12.99 -0.02
N GLU A 57 10.28 12.95 1.30
CA GLU A 57 11.51 13.07 2.06
C GLU A 57 12.26 11.76 2.27
N LEU A 58 11.65 10.61 1.93
CA LEU A 58 12.24 9.30 2.21
C LEU A 58 12.22 8.36 0.98
N PRO A 59 12.74 8.77 -0.19
CA PRO A 59 12.75 7.92 -1.38
C PRO A 59 13.63 6.68 -1.22
N ILE A 60 14.78 6.78 -0.54
CA ILE A 60 15.69 5.65 -0.32
C ILE A 60 15.09 4.67 0.69
N LEU A 61 14.73 5.15 1.87
CA LEU A 61 14.22 4.34 2.97
C LEU A 61 12.88 3.65 2.63
N SER A 62 12.08 4.23 1.75
CA SER A 62 10.85 3.62 1.27
C SER A 62 11.01 2.78 0.00
N SER A 63 12.24 2.66 -0.55
CA SER A 63 12.51 1.97 -1.83
C SER A 63 11.65 2.48 -2.99
N GLN A 64 11.51 3.77 -3.13
CA GLN A 64 10.83 4.35 -4.29
C GLN A 64 11.63 4.08 -5.58
N PRO A 65 10.97 4.06 -6.76
CA PRO A 65 11.68 4.02 -8.02
C PRO A 65 12.65 5.20 -8.13
N ASN A 66 13.84 4.98 -8.69
CA ASN A 66 14.80 6.08 -8.86
C ASN A 66 14.38 7.02 -10.02
N ILE A 67 14.97 8.23 -10.05
CA ILE A 67 14.67 9.27 -11.04
C ILE A 67 14.89 8.78 -12.49
N LYS A 68 15.89 7.92 -12.72
CA LYS A 68 16.15 7.35 -14.04
C LYS A 68 15.00 6.47 -14.53
N ALA A 69 14.29 5.78 -13.62
CA ALA A 69 13.10 5.00 -13.98
C ALA A 69 11.93 5.91 -14.39
N TYR A 70 11.76 7.07 -13.73
CA TYR A 70 10.72 8.05 -14.08
C TYR A 70 10.88 8.64 -15.48
N LYS A 71 12.12 8.88 -15.93
CA LYS A 71 12.39 9.45 -17.27
C LYS A 71 11.93 8.55 -18.43
N LYS A 72 11.88 7.23 -18.20
CA LYS A 72 11.54 6.25 -19.26
C LYS A 72 10.07 5.84 -19.24
N ILE A 73 9.47 5.78 -18.06
CA ILE A 73 8.08 5.32 -17.86
C ILE A 73 7.42 6.26 -16.87
N SER A 74 6.22 6.72 -17.19
CA SER A 74 5.46 7.57 -16.28
C SER A 74 5.10 6.83 -14.99
N HIS A 75 5.49 7.39 -13.83
CA HIS A 75 5.18 6.89 -12.50
C HIS A 75 4.29 7.89 -11.79
N LYS A 76 3.18 7.44 -11.22
CA LYS A 76 2.19 8.28 -10.54
C LYS A 76 1.98 7.85 -9.10
N LEU A 77 1.64 8.81 -8.27
CA LEU A 77 1.36 8.63 -6.85
C LEU A 77 2.54 8.12 -6.02
N PHE A 78 3.77 8.36 -6.49
CA PHE A 78 4.99 8.22 -5.72
C PHE A 78 5.49 9.61 -5.30
N ASN A 79 6.17 9.73 -4.17
CA ASN A 79 6.95 10.93 -3.83
C ASN A 79 6.17 12.26 -3.97
N PHE A 80 4.95 12.33 -3.46
CA PHE A 80 4.11 13.53 -3.62
C PHE A 80 3.64 14.16 -2.31
N LEU A 81 3.74 13.43 -1.18
CA LEU A 81 3.21 13.86 0.11
C LEU A 81 4.32 14.42 1.01
N ASP A 82 4.10 15.58 1.60
CA ASP A 82 5.02 16.16 2.59
C ASP A 82 4.91 15.43 3.94
N PHE A 83 6.00 15.31 4.70
CA PHE A 83 6.11 14.54 5.94
C PHE A 83 5.10 14.93 7.04
N TYR A 84 4.58 16.13 7.00
CA TYR A 84 3.65 16.68 7.98
C TYR A 84 2.17 16.63 7.54
N LYS A 85 1.89 16.12 6.35
CA LYS A 85 0.53 16.01 5.83
C LYS A 85 -0.09 14.65 6.11
N ASN A 86 -1.34 14.65 6.55
CA ASN A 86 -2.13 13.43 6.64
C ASN A 86 -2.60 12.98 5.26
N PHE A 87 -2.59 11.67 5.05
CA PHE A 87 -3.11 11.09 3.82
C PHE A 87 -3.97 9.86 4.11
N SER A 88 -5.14 9.82 3.52
CA SER A 88 -6.14 8.78 3.74
C SER A 88 -6.35 7.91 2.50
N VAL A 89 -6.89 6.72 2.70
CA VAL A 89 -7.30 5.82 1.60
C VAL A 89 -8.32 6.49 0.67
N ASN A 90 -9.18 7.36 1.20
CA ASN A 90 -10.16 8.10 0.38
C ASN A 90 -9.47 9.08 -0.58
N GLN A 91 -8.45 9.81 -0.11
CA GLN A 91 -7.66 10.70 -0.96
C GLN A 91 -6.90 9.89 -2.02
N TRP A 92 -6.28 8.76 -1.62
CA TRP A 92 -5.63 7.86 -2.58
C TRP A 92 -6.61 7.35 -3.64
N PHE A 93 -7.82 6.94 -3.24
CA PHE A 93 -8.83 6.43 -4.16
C PHE A 93 -9.31 7.49 -5.17
N LYS A 94 -9.43 8.74 -4.75
CA LYS A 94 -9.74 9.86 -5.66
C LYS A 94 -8.61 10.08 -6.67
N LEU A 95 -7.36 10.06 -6.21
CA LEU A 95 -6.19 10.26 -7.06
C LEU A 95 -5.99 9.11 -8.05
N VAL A 96 -6.06 7.86 -7.60
CA VAL A 96 -5.89 6.71 -8.49
C VAL A 96 -6.96 6.66 -9.58
N LYS A 97 -8.21 7.03 -9.27
CA LYS A 97 -9.27 7.13 -10.29
C LYS A 97 -8.96 8.22 -11.33
N LYS A 98 -8.41 9.35 -10.91
CA LYS A 98 -7.96 10.41 -11.82
C LYS A 98 -6.87 9.90 -12.75
N GLU A 99 -5.83 9.26 -12.20
CA GLU A 99 -4.71 8.74 -13.01
C GLU A 99 -5.14 7.64 -13.98
N ILE A 100 -6.09 6.77 -13.59
CA ILE A 100 -6.67 5.77 -14.50
C ILE A 100 -7.40 6.44 -15.68
N LYS A 101 -8.24 7.45 -15.40
CA LYS A 101 -8.94 8.19 -16.45
C LYS A 101 -7.98 8.90 -17.41
N GLU A 102 -6.93 9.54 -16.88
CA GLU A 102 -5.91 10.19 -17.72
C GLU A 102 -5.10 9.18 -18.55
N ALA A 103 -4.80 8.01 -17.99
CA ALA A 103 -4.17 6.91 -18.74
C ALA A 103 -5.09 6.43 -19.88
N GLN A 104 -6.38 6.29 -19.63
CA GLN A 104 -7.38 5.89 -20.62
C GLN A 104 -7.45 6.90 -21.78
N LYS A 105 -7.50 8.21 -21.49
CA LYS A 105 -7.50 9.26 -22.52
C LYS A 105 -6.24 9.22 -23.41
N LYS A 106 -5.10 8.82 -22.84
CA LYS A 106 -3.80 8.74 -23.55
C LYS A 106 -3.53 7.36 -24.16
N ASN A 107 -4.49 6.45 -24.13
CA ASN A 107 -4.32 5.06 -24.58
C ASN A 107 -3.12 4.35 -23.92
N LEU A 108 -2.83 4.65 -22.65
CA LEU A 108 -1.80 3.99 -21.87
C LEU A 108 -2.41 2.90 -20.99
N LEU A 109 -1.70 1.78 -20.81
CA LEU A 109 -2.12 0.70 -19.93
C LEU A 109 -1.82 1.06 -18.46
N PRO A 110 -2.84 1.24 -17.58
CA PRO A 110 -2.58 1.47 -16.16
C PRO A 110 -2.10 0.19 -15.49
N ILE A 111 -0.94 0.30 -14.82
CA ILE A 111 -0.34 -0.79 -14.04
C ILE A 111 -0.28 -0.31 -12.58
N ILE A 112 -1.19 -0.80 -11.76
CA ILE A 112 -1.27 -0.46 -10.34
C ILE A 112 -0.36 -1.42 -9.58
N VAL A 113 0.62 -0.88 -8.84
CA VAL A 113 1.63 -1.68 -8.17
C VAL A 113 1.71 -1.35 -6.68
N GLY A 114 1.60 -2.37 -5.83
CA GLY A 114 1.76 -2.15 -4.39
C GLY A 114 1.40 -3.32 -3.50
N GLY A 115 1.60 -3.12 -2.21
CA GLY A 115 1.35 -4.11 -1.18
C GLY A 115 0.39 -3.64 -0.08
N THR A 116 -0.21 -2.45 -0.21
CA THR A 116 -1.13 -1.90 0.78
C THR A 116 -2.53 -2.46 0.56
N GLY A 117 -2.89 -3.49 1.33
CA GLY A 117 -4.16 -4.21 1.19
C GLY A 117 -5.39 -3.31 1.22
N MET A 118 -5.39 -2.28 2.09
CA MET A 118 -6.51 -1.31 2.17
C MET A 118 -6.70 -0.53 0.85
N TYR A 119 -5.61 -0.14 0.17
CA TYR A 119 -5.69 0.54 -1.12
C TYR A 119 -6.26 -0.39 -2.19
N LEU A 120 -5.74 -1.60 -2.29
CA LEU A 120 -6.19 -2.60 -3.25
C LEU A 120 -7.65 -3.02 -3.01
N ASN A 121 -8.02 -3.22 -1.74
CA ASN A 121 -9.40 -3.52 -1.37
C ASN A 121 -10.37 -2.40 -1.79
N THR A 122 -10.00 -1.15 -1.51
CA THR A 122 -10.82 0.01 -1.87
C THR A 122 -10.94 0.17 -3.38
N LEU A 123 -9.88 -0.13 -4.14
CA LEU A 123 -9.92 -0.07 -5.60
C LEU A 123 -10.87 -1.12 -6.19
N LEU A 124 -10.81 -2.36 -5.69
CA LEU A 124 -11.58 -3.49 -6.22
C LEU A 124 -13.02 -3.51 -5.73
N ASN A 125 -13.22 -3.19 -4.47
CA ASN A 125 -14.52 -3.31 -3.81
C ASN A 125 -15.22 -1.97 -3.56
N GLY A 126 -14.57 -0.86 -3.94
CA GLY A 126 -15.08 0.50 -3.74
C GLY A 126 -14.82 1.04 -2.33
N LEU A 127 -15.09 2.33 -2.18
CA LEU A 127 -14.95 3.04 -0.92
C LEU A 127 -16.28 3.09 -0.18
N LYS A 128 -16.30 2.64 1.05
CA LYS A 128 -17.46 2.79 1.94
C LYS A 128 -17.48 4.20 2.53
N VAL A 129 -18.63 4.85 2.48
CA VAL A 129 -18.81 6.18 3.04
C VAL A 129 -19.03 6.04 4.55
N LEU A 130 -18.09 6.53 5.32
CA LEU A 130 -18.17 6.58 6.79
C LEU A 130 -18.34 8.02 7.25
N PRO A 131 -18.99 8.26 8.39
CA PRO A 131 -19.18 9.62 8.90
C PRO A 131 -17.84 10.33 9.16
N LYS A 132 -17.86 11.66 9.00
CA LYS A 132 -16.74 12.51 9.39
C LYS A 132 -16.66 12.58 10.90
N ILE A 133 -15.50 12.31 11.47
CA ILE A 133 -15.28 12.32 12.91
C ILE A 133 -14.66 13.66 13.31
N PRO A 134 -15.29 14.44 14.21
CA PRO A 134 -14.73 15.67 14.76
C PRO A 134 -13.40 15.41 15.48
N ILE A 135 -12.47 16.37 15.41
CA ILE A 135 -11.14 16.25 16.05
C ILE A 135 -11.28 16.11 17.59
N GLY A 136 -12.19 16.86 18.19
CA GLY A 136 -12.48 16.76 19.62
C GLY A 136 -12.85 15.34 20.06
N LEU A 137 -13.72 14.66 19.28
CA LEU A 137 -14.12 13.29 19.56
C LEU A 137 -12.95 12.30 19.43
N LYS A 138 -12.10 12.46 18.43
CA LYS A 138 -10.87 11.64 18.30
C LYS A 138 -9.95 11.79 19.50
N ASN A 139 -9.77 13.00 19.99
CA ASN A 139 -8.94 13.28 21.16
C ASN A 139 -9.58 12.71 22.45
N LYS A 140 -10.90 12.82 22.58
CA LYS A 140 -11.66 12.22 23.71
C LYS A 140 -11.48 10.70 23.73
N GLY A 141 -11.69 10.02 22.60
CA GLY A 141 -11.52 8.56 22.51
C GLY A 141 -10.10 8.09 22.85
N LYS A 142 -9.08 8.83 22.39
CA LYS A 142 -7.68 8.53 22.74
C LYS A 142 -7.43 8.64 24.23
N LYS A 143 -7.88 9.73 24.89
CA LYS A 143 -7.74 9.90 26.35
C LYS A 143 -8.44 8.77 27.12
N ILE A 144 -9.64 8.37 26.69
CA ILE A 144 -10.38 7.29 27.34
C ILE A 144 -9.61 5.96 27.25
N ILE A 145 -9.21 5.54 26.04
CA ILE A 145 -8.52 4.24 25.86
C ILE A 145 -7.12 4.21 26.51
N GLU A 146 -6.46 5.36 26.63
CA GLU A 146 -5.20 5.50 27.36
C GLU A 146 -5.40 5.35 28.86
N LYS A 147 -6.51 5.88 29.41
CA LYS A 147 -6.86 5.81 30.85
C LYS A 147 -7.27 4.40 31.28
N ILE A 148 -8.17 3.75 30.52
CA ILE A 148 -8.78 2.47 30.98
C ILE A 148 -8.17 1.23 30.31
N GLY A 149 -7.30 1.41 29.33
CA GLY A 149 -6.70 0.33 28.54
C GLY A 149 -7.64 -0.24 27.47
N PRO A 150 -7.09 -0.98 26.50
CA PRO A 150 -7.85 -1.46 25.35
C PRO A 150 -8.89 -2.52 25.69
N LYS A 151 -8.61 -3.43 26.66
CA LYS A 151 -9.55 -4.49 27.06
C LYS A 151 -10.81 -3.91 27.71
N ASN A 152 -10.65 -3.01 28.66
CA ASN A 152 -11.80 -2.36 29.32
C ASN A 152 -12.57 -1.47 28.34
N PHE A 153 -11.86 -0.83 27.42
CA PHE A 153 -12.50 -0.06 26.35
C PHE A 153 -13.32 -0.95 25.40
N TYR A 154 -12.84 -2.16 25.11
CA TYR A 154 -13.57 -3.17 24.34
C TYR A 154 -14.87 -3.58 25.04
N GLU A 155 -14.82 -3.93 26.33
CA GLU A 155 -16.03 -4.34 27.09
C GLU A 155 -17.05 -3.20 27.15
N LYS A 156 -16.64 -1.97 27.48
CA LYS A 156 -17.54 -0.80 27.49
C LYS A 156 -18.18 -0.53 26.12
N LEU A 157 -17.43 -0.73 25.03
CA LEU A 157 -17.98 -0.57 23.68
C LEU A 157 -18.95 -1.70 23.31
N LYS A 158 -18.67 -2.92 23.80
CA LYS A 158 -19.53 -4.10 23.63
C LYS A 158 -20.85 -3.98 24.39
N GLU A 159 -20.84 -3.41 25.60
CA GLU A 159 -22.03 -3.11 26.39
C GLU A 159 -22.95 -2.11 25.67
N LYS A 160 -22.37 -1.07 25.05
CA LYS A 160 -23.14 -0.11 24.25
C LYS A 160 -23.77 -0.74 23.01
N ASN A 161 -22.98 -1.50 22.26
CA ASN A 161 -23.45 -2.23 21.06
C ASN A 161 -22.47 -3.36 20.71
N LYS A 162 -22.94 -4.62 20.83
CA LYS A 162 -22.14 -5.82 20.51
C LYS A 162 -21.58 -5.83 19.09
N THR A 163 -22.28 -5.22 18.12
CA THR A 163 -21.81 -5.16 16.73
C THR A 163 -20.63 -4.22 16.54
N CYS A 164 -20.39 -3.28 17.44
CA CYS A 164 -19.23 -2.38 17.41
C CYS A 164 -17.91 -3.10 17.59
N VAL A 165 -17.90 -4.22 18.31
CA VAL A 165 -16.69 -5.02 18.55
C VAL A 165 -16.60 -6.28 17.68
N TYR A 166 -17.52 -6.46 16.75
CA TYR A 166 -17.59 -7.64 15.89
C TYR A 166 -16.27 -7.83 15.12
N LYS A 167 -15.64 -9.00 15.33
CA LYS A 167 -14.33 -9.36 14.75
C LYS A 167 -13.18 -8.40 15.08
N ILE A 168 -13.27 -7.62 16.15
CA ILE A 168 -12.17 -6.79 16.66
C ILE A 168 -11.47 -7.50 17.82
N ASN A 169 -10.14 -7.60 17.75
CA ASN A 169 -9.36 -8.10 18.89
C ASN A 169 -9.38 -7.07 20.03
N PRO A 170 -9.60 -7.49 21.30
CA PRO A 170 -9.63 -6.60 22.46
C PRO A 170 -8.35 -5.75 22.65
N ASN A 171 -7.21 -6.16 22.08
CA ASN A 171 -5.96 -5.41 22.14
C ASN A 171 -5.74 -4.49 20.92
N ASP A 172 -6.63 -4.47 19.92
CA ASP A 172 -6.50 -3.64 18.71
C ASP A 172 -7.02 -2.21 18.99
N LYS A 173 -6.20 -1.39 19.66
CA LYS A 173 -6.52 0.01 19.98
C LYS A 173 -7.03 0.82 18.78
N ILE A 174 -6.47 0.60 17.60
CA ILE A 174 -6.78 1.41 16.42
C ILE A 174 -8.19 1.11 15.92
N ARG A 175 -8.54 -0.18 15.82
CA ARG A 175 -9.88 -0.59 15.39
C ARG A 175 -10.94 -0.29 16.43
N LEU A 176 -10.63 -0.47 17.71
CA LEU A 176 -11.53 -0.11 18.81
C LEU A 176 -11.86 1.38 18.82
N LEU A 177 -10.82 2.24 18.75
CA LEU A 177 -11.02 3.70 18.66
C LEU A 177 -11.87 4.07 17.45
N ARG A 178 -11.57 3.49 16.28
CA ARG A 178 -12.31 3.81 15.07
C ARG A 178 -13.77 3.37 15.15
N SER A 179 -14.04 2.21 15.71
CA SER A 179 -15.39 1.70 15.90
C SER A 179 -16.19 2.59 16.89
N TRP A 180 -15.57 2.96 18.01
CA TRP A 180 -16.16 3.87 18.97
C TRP A 180 -16.45 5.26 18.37
N GLU A 181 -15.47 5.86 17.68
CA GLU A 181 -15.63 7.15 17.01
C GLU A 181 -16.83 7.17 16.05
N ILE A 182 -17.01 6.10 15.28
CA ILE A 182 -18.11 5.99 14.32
C ILE A 182 -19.44 5.84 15.06
N TYR A 183 -19.49 5.00 16.10
CA TYR A 183 -20.69 4.79 16.89
C TYR A 183 -21.15 6.08 17.59
N GLU A 184 -20.24 6.83 18.19
CA GLU A 184 -20.56 8.11 18.86
C GLU A 184 -21.14 9.18 17.91
N VAL A 185 -20.81 9.11 16.60
CA VAL A 185 -21.32 10.07 15.62
C VAL A 185 -22.62 9.60 14.95
N SER A 186 -22.79 8.30 14.77
CA SER A 186 -23.87 7.76 13.93
C SER A 186 -24.87 6.86 14.65
N ASN A 187 -24.61 6.53 15.92
CA ASN A 187 -25.32 5.50 16.68
C ASN A 187 -25.39 4.12 15.98
N LYS A 188 -24.52 3.91 14.97
CA LYS A 188 -24.41 2.67 14.21
C LYS A 188 -22.99 2.15 14.25
N SER A 189 -22.83 0.83 14.32
CA SER A 189 -21.54 0.20 14.16
C SER A 189 -21.04 0.28 12.72
N ILE A 190 -19.73 0.15 12.51
CA ILE A 190 -19.15 0.01 11.15
C ILE A 190 -19.80 -1.17 10.40
N TYR A 191 -20.14 -2.23 11.10
CA TYR A 191 -20.76 -3.42 10.53
C TYR A 191 -22.17 -3.12 9.96
N GLU A 192 -23.00 -2.40 10.72
CA GLU A 192 -24.33 -1.97 10.30
C GLU A 192 -24.27 -0.99 9.13
N ILE A 193 -23.42 0.04 9.21
CA ILE A 193 -23.20 0.98 8.11
C ILE A 193 -22.76 0.24 6.83
N ASN A 194 -21.91 -0.79 7.00
CA ASN A 194 -21.42 -1.57 5.86
C ASN A 194 -22.48 -2.46 5.20
N LYS A 195 -23.51 -2.86 5.92
CA LYS A 195 -24.65 -3.58 5.36
C LYS A 195 -25.57 -2.66 4.56
N GLU A 196 -25.79 -1.45 5.06
CA GLU A 196 -26.71 -0.47 4.45
C GLU A 196 -26.11 0.20 3.20
N ASN A 197 -24.82 0.47 3.20
CA ASN A 197 -24.17 1.20 2.12
C ASN A 197 -23.90 0.36 0.88
N LYS A 198 -24.65 0.61 -0.18
CA LYS A 198 -24.31 0.13 -1.53
C LYS A 198 -23.05 0.85 -2.03
N VAL A 199 -21.95 0.14 -2.10
CA VAL A 199 -20.69 0.68 -2.58
C VAL A 199 -20.67 0.66 -4.11
N LYS A 200 -20.43 1.82 -4.74
CA LYS A 200 -20.18 1.89 -6.19
C LYS A 200 -18.81 1.26 -6.50
N LYS A 201 -18.84 0.07 -7.06
CA LYS A 201 -17.65 -0.58 -7.62
C LYS A 201 -17.24 0.11 -8.92
N LEU A 202 -16.01 -0.09 -9.32
CA LEU A 202 -15.49 0.39 -10.60
C LEU A 202 -15.79 -0.62 -11.72
N ASP A 203 -17.07 -0.88 -11.97
CA ASP A 203 -17.54 -1.94 -12.89
C ASP A 203 -17.24 -1.67 -14.36
N SER A 204 -16.87 -0.42 -14.70
CA SER A 204 -16.43 -0.02 -16.05
C SER A 204 -15.00 -0.49 -16.40
N TYR A 205 -14.26 -1.05 -15.45
CA TYR A 205 -12.90 -1.52 -15.65
C TYR A 205 -12.78 -3.03 -15.51
N ASN A 206 -11.85 -3.61 -16.28
CA ASN A 206 -11.47 -5.01 -16.16
C ASN A 206 -10.10 -5.10 -15.46
N PHE A 207 -10.08 -5.58 -14.24
CA PHE A 207 -8.87 -5.71 -13.43
C PHE A 207 -8.22 -7.07 -13.64
N TYR A 208 -7.05 -7.10 -14.27
CA TYR A 208 -6.20 -8.28 -14.33
C TYR A 208 -5.22 -8.28 -13.16
N LYS A 209 -5.39 -9.21 -12.25
CA LYS A 209 -4.73 -9.24 -10.94
C LYS A 209 -3.59 -10.26 -10.91
N ILE A 210 -2.37 -9.79 -10.77
CA ILE A 210 -1.14 -10.59 -10.64
C ILE A 210 -0.70 -10.52 -9.18
N LEU A 211 -0.53 -11.68 -8.54
CA LEU A 211 -0.02 -11.79 -7.17
C LEU A 211 1.35 -12.45 -7.19
N ILE A 212 2.37 -11.74 -6.74
CA ILE A 212 3.69 -12.30 -6.47
C ILE A 212 3.71 -12.71 -4.99
N PHE A 213 3.69 -14.03 -4.73
CA PHE A 213 3.47 -14.58 -3.39
C PHE A 213 4.49 -15.67 -3.05
N PRO A 214 5.79 -15.34 -3.01
CA PRO A 214 6.86 -16.28 -2.74
C PRO A 214 6.82 -16.76 -1.28
N PRO A 215 7.51 -17.86 -0.92
CA PRO A 215 7.68 -18.29 0.47
C PRO A 215 8.27 -17.18 1.36
N ARG A 216 7.81 -17.06 2.60
CA ARG A 216 8.24 -16.01 3.55
C ARG A 216 9.77 -15.95 3.73
N LYS A 217 10.44 -17.11 3.75
CA LYS A 217 11.91 -17.20 3.87
C LYS A 217 12.62 -16.37 2.79
N LEU A 218 12.17 -16.47 1.53
CA LEU A 218 12.74 -15.71 0.41
C LEU A 218 12.49 -14.21 0.57
N VAL A 219 11.29 -13.81 1.01
CA VAL A 219 10.97 -12.40 1.26
C VAL A 219 11.84 -11.84 2.39
N TYR A 220 12.06 -12.59 3.46
CA TYR A 220 12.90 -12.11 4.57
C TYR A 220 14.36 -11.92 4.15
N LEU A 221 14.91 -12.82 3.35
CA LEU A 221 16.24 -12.65 2.76
C LEU A 221 16.30 -11.40 1.85
N SER A 222 15.30 -11.21 1.02
CA SER A 222 15.19 -10.02 0.15
C SER A 222 15.04 -8.72 0.95
N CYS A 223 14.34 -8.75 2.10
CA CYS A 223 14.23 -7.61 3.01
C CYS A 223 15.59 -7.25 3.62
N LYS A 224 16.41 -8.23 4.04
CA LYS A 224 17.76 -8.01 4.55
C LYS A 224 18.65 -7.37 3.49
N LYS A 225 18.75 -7.97 2.30
CA LYS A 225 19.53 -7.42 1.18
C LYS A 225 19.09 -5.98 0.83
N ARG A 226 17.79 -5.71 0.86
CA ARG A 226 17.25 -4.37 0.59
C ARG A 226 17.62 -3.37 1.68
N TRP A 227 17.57 -3.76 2.96
CA TRP A 227 18.00 -2.92 4.07
C TRP A 227 19.47 -2.55 3.94
N ASP A 228 20.34 -3.53 3.73
CA ASP A 228 21.78 -3.30 3.55
C ASP A 228 22.06 -2.33 2.39
N ASN A 229 21.30 -2.47 1.29
CA ASN A 229 21.39 -1.56 0.14
C ASN A 229 20.87 -0.14 0.45
N MET A 230 19.79 0.00 1.23
CA MET A 230 19.29 1.32 1.66
C MET A 230 20.32 2.07 2.48
N ILE A 231 21.02 1.41 3.40
CA ILE A 231 22.08 2.01 4.19
C ILE A 231 23.21 2.48 3.29
N LYS A 232 23.68 1.63 2.35
CA LYS A 232 24.72 1.98 1.37
C LYS A 232 24.32 3.16 0.47
N LEU A 233 23.04 3.32 0.18
CA LEU A 233 22.51 4.41 -0.67
C LEU A 233 22.29 5.72 0.10
N GLY A 234 22.51 5.78 1.42
CA GLY A 234 22.39 7.00 2.21
C GLY A 234 21.05 7.16 2.95
N ALA A 235 20.41 6.08 3.38
CA ALA A 235 19.18 6.17 4.16
C ALA A 235 19.36 6.89 5.50
N ILE A 236 20.58 6.87 6.08
CA ILE A 236 20.91 7.59 7.32
C ILE A 236 20.90 9.09 7.06
N GLU A 237 21.56 9.54 6.00
CA GLU A 237 21.64 10.93 5.58
C GLU A 237 20.27 11.50 5.21
N GLU A 238 19.45 10.68 4.57
CA GLU A 238 18.06 11.00 4.22
C GLU A 238 17.24 11.30 5.50
N VAL A 239 17.32 10.44 6.51
CA VAL A 239 16.64 10.64 7.81
C VAL A 239 17.21 11.85 8.55
N LYS A 240 18.55 12.05 8.54
CA LYS A 240 19.21 13.22 9.15
C LYS A 240 18.75 14.52 8.51
N SER A 241 18.63 14.55 7.18
CA SER A 241 18.10 15.70 6.43
C SER A 241 16.64 16.00 6.80
N LEU A 242 15.80 14.96 6.89
CA LEU A 242 14.42 15.13 7.32
C LEU A 242 14.31 15.67 8.76
N MET A 243 15.14 15.19 9.70
CA MET A 243 15.14 15.70 11.07
C MET A 243 15.50 17.20 11.12
N LYS A 244 16.45 17.65 10.30
CA LYS A 244 16.77 19.08 10.17
C LYS A 244 15.56 19.87 9.62
N LYS A 245 14.88 19.33 8.61
CA LYS A 245 13.67 19.92 8.02
C LYS A 245 12.50 19.99 9.01
N GLU A 246 12.29 18.93 9.83
CA GLU A 246 11.32 18.92 10.92
C GLU A 246 11.54 20.10 11.88
N LYS A 247 12.79 20.28 12.35
CA LYS A 247 13.16 21.36 13.26
C LYS A 247 12.97 22.73 12.64
N LYS A 248 13.46 22.94 11.40
CA LYS A 248 13.35 24.21 10.67
C LYS A 248 11.92 24.65 10.46
N LEU A 249 11.00 23.72 10.11
CA LEU A 249 9.61 24.02 9.80
C LEU A 249 8.70 23.98 11.03
N ASN A 250 9.19 23.55 12.17
CA ASN A 250 8.40 23.31 13.40
C ASN A 250 7.12 22.52 13.12
N LYS A 251 7.18 21.49 12.27
CA LYS A 251 6.03 20.66 11.87
C LYS A 251 6.15 19.26 12.44
N LYS A 252 5.01 18.78 12.98
CA LYS A 252 4.93 17.39 13.47
C LYS A 252 5.11 16.42 12.33
N ASN A 253 6.04 15.46 12.50
CA ASN A 253 6.23 14.39 11.54
C ASN A 253 5.12 13.34 11.64
N LEU A 254 4.47 13.04 10.52
CA LEU A 254 3.39 12.06 10.39
C LEU A 254 3.81 10.82 9.57
N ILE A 255 5.07 10.72 9.21
CA ILE A 255 5.61 9.59 8.45
C ILE A 255 5.51 8.29 9.27
N LYS A 256 5.06 7.25 8.59
CA LYS A 256 4.95 5.88 9.14
C LYS A 256 5.85 4.89 8.39
N THR A 257 6.82 5.40 7.63
CA THR A 257 7.77 4.56 6.89
C THR A 257 8.62 3.73 7.86
N ILE A 258 8.68 2.44 7.62
CA ILE A 258 9.44 1.49 8.43
C ILE A 258 10.93 1.84 8.33
N GLY A 259 11.63 1.82 9.45
CA GLY A 259 13.04 2.20 9.58
C GLY A 259 13.25 3.68 9.95
N PHE A 260 12.25 4.55 9.74
CA PHE A 260 12.40 5.97 10.08
C PHE A 260 12.60 6.19 11.59
N LYS A 261 11.75 5.60 12.42
CA LYS A 261 11.85 5.71 13.88
C LYS A 261 13.17 5.14 14.41
N GLU A 262 13.57 4.00 13.87
CA GLU A 262 14.75 3.25 14.27
C GLU A 262 16.03 4.03 13.91
N LEU A 263 16.14 4.57 12.70
CA LEU A 263 17.25 5.42 12.27
C LEU A 263 17.28 6.76 13.02
N LYS A 264 16.09 7.34 13.33
CA LYS A 264 16.04 8.54 14.17
C LYS A 264 16.59 8.27 15.58
N ASN A 265 16.28 7.11 16.19
CA ASN A 265 16.84 6.71 17.48
C ASN A 265 18.35 6.47 17.40
N PHE A 266 18.87 5.91 16.32
CA PHE A 266 20.30 5.79 16.06
C PHE A 266 20.98 7.15 16.00
N LEU A 267 20.45 8.08 15.21
CA LEU A 267 20.99 9.44 15.10
C LEU A 267 20.94 10.23 16.42
N LEU A 268 20.00 9.90 17.29
CA LEU A 268 19.90 10.44 18.66
C LEU A 268 20.75 9.67 19.68
N LYS A 269 21.62 8.74 19.23
CA LYS A 269 22.51 7.91 20.07
C LYS A 269 21.75 7.05 21.11
N LYS A 270 20.45 6.74 20.86
CA LYS A 270 19.65 5.86 21.73
C LYS A 270 19.89 4.38 21.46
N ASN A 271 20.31 4.02 20.27
CA ASN A 271 20.62 2.68 19.81
C ASN A 271 21.92 2.68 19.01
N ASN A 272 22.61 1.55 18.99
CA ASN A 272 23.70 1.31 18.03
C ASN A 272 23.12 0.83 16.67
N MET A 273 23.95 0.70 15.65
CA MET A 273 23.54 0.33 14.29
C MET A 273 23.03 -1.10 14.20
N ASN A 274 23.60 -2.03 14.98
CA ASN A 274 23.15 -3.44 15.00
C ASN A 274 21.72 -3.53 15.51
N THR A 275 21.43 -2.96 16.68
CA THR A 275 20.09 -2.88 17.26
C THR A 275 19.10 -2.18 16.32
N THR A 276 19.52 -1.10 15.66
CA THR A 276 18.69 -0.36 14.68
C THR A 276 18.33 -1.24 13.50
N SER A 277 19.27 -2.01 12.98
CA SER A 277 19.07 -2.95 11.88
C SER A 277 18.12 -4.10 12.27
N GLU A 278 18.32 -4.68 13.44
CA GLU A 278 17.47 -5.76 13.96
C GLU A 278 16.01 -5.29 14.11
N LEU A 279 15.79 -4.16 14.77
CA LEU A 279 14.46 -3.57 14.98
C LEU A 279 13.77 -3.24 13.64
N THR A 280 14.51 -2.67 12.69
CA THR A 280 13.98 -2.34 11.35
C THR A 280 13.61 -3.59 10.57
N LEU A 281 14.47 -4.61 10.58
CA LEU A 281 14.20 -5.88 9.92
C LEU A 281 13.02 -6.59 10.57
N GLN A 282 12.92 -6.57 11.91
CA GLN A 282 11.76 -7.13 12.62
C GLN A 282 10.46 -6.41 12.26
N ALA A 283 10.46 -5.08 12.23
CA ALA A 283 9.29 -4.30 11.80
C ALA A 283 8.89 -4.60 10.34
N THR A 284 9.89 -4.78 9.45
CA THR A 284 9.69 -5.14 8.05
C THR A 284 9.10 -6.55 7.90
N ARG A 285 9.60 -7.54 8.68
CA ARG A 285 9.04 -8.91 8.71
C ARG A 285 7.59 -8.90 9.21
N ASN A 286 7.29 -8.13 10.24
CA ASN A 286 5.94 -7.97 10.77
C ASN A 286 5.01 -7.33 9.74
N TYR A 287 5.50 -6.35 8.98
CA TYR A 287 4.75 -5.75 7.87
C TYR A 287 4.48 -6.77 6.77
N ALA A 288 5.50 -7.51 6.33
CA ALA A 288 5.35 -8.59 5.35
C ALA A 288 4.35 -9.65 5.84
N LYS A 289 4.42 -10.08 7.13
CA LYS A 289 3.48 -11.05 7.72
C LYS A 289 2.02 -10.57 7.61
N ARG A 290 1.76 -9.29 7.91
CA ARG A 290 0.41 -8.70 7.74
C ARG A 290 -0.04 -8.72 6.29
N GLN A 291 0.86 -8.42 5.33
CA GLN A 291 0.55 -8.50 3.89
C GLN A 291 0.24 -9.94 3.47
N TYR A 292 1.02 -10.94 3.92
CA TYR A 292 0.74 -12.36 3.65
C TYR A 292 -0.64 -12.77 4.13
N THR A 293 -1.00 -12.43 5.37
CA THR A 293 -2.32 -12.73 5.93
C THR A 293 -3.42 -12.07 5.09
N TRP A 294 -3.25 -10.80 4.73
CA TRP A 294 -4.24 -10.09 3.92
C TRP A 294 -4.40 -10.70 2.52
N PHE A 295 -3.30 -10.93 1.81
CA PHE A 295 -3.35 -11.50 0.45
C PHE A 295 -3.97 -12.89 0.43
N ARG A 296 -3.69 -13.71 1.44
CA ARG A 296 -4.26 -15.06 1.54
C ARG A 296 -5.78 -15.06 1.67
N HIS A 297 -6.33 -14.12 2.41
CA HIS A 297 -7.75 -14.13 2.77
C HIS A 297 -8.62 -13.11 2.02
N GLN A 298 -8.00 -12.08 1.43
CA GLN A 298 -8.76 -10.94 0.92
C GLN A 298 -8.45 -10.60 -0.55
N PHE A 299 -7.56 -11.35 -1.21
CA PHE A 299 -7.16 -11.03 -2.58
C PHE A 299 -7.23 -12.24 -3.51
N SER A 300 -8.22 -12.24 -4.39
CA SER A 300 -8.34 -13.22 -5.47
C SER A 300 -7.56 -12.74 -6.69
N ALA A 301 -6.56 -13.49 -7.15
CA ALA A 301 -5.71 -13.17 -8.29
C ALA A 301 -6.05 -14.02 -9.51
N ASN A 302 -5.83 -13.46 -10.72
CA ASN A 302 -5.91 -14.20 -11.99
C ASN A 302 -4.69 -15.09 -12.20
N ILE A 303 -3.52 -14.64 -11.67
CA ILE A 303 -2.29 -15.42 -11.69
C ILE A 303 -1.51 -15.23 -10.39
N ILE A 304 -0.93 -16.32 -9.88
CA ILE A 304 -0.12 -16.31 -8.64
C ILE A 304 1.25 -16.90 -8.96
N PHE A 305 2.29 -16.10 -8.73
CA PHE A 305 3.68 -16.55 -8.80
C PHE A 305 4.19 -16.88 -7.40
N LYS A 306 4.67 -18.10 -7.20
CA LYS A 306 5.25 -18.56 -5.91
C LYS A 306 6.75 -18.24 -5.77
N GLU A 307 7.27 -17.36 -6.62
CA GLU A 307 8.67 -16.93 -6.66
C GLU A 307 8.79 -15.42 -6.58
N THR A 308 9.96 -14.91 -6.15
CA THR A 308 10.31 -13.50 -6.29
C THR A 308 10.60 -13.19 -7.77
N TYR A 309 10.17 -12.02 -8.24
CA TYR A 309 10.53 -11.59 -9.59
C TYR A 309 11.95 -11.05 -9.64
N GLU A 310 12.80 -11.72 -10.42
CA GLU A 310 14.22 -11.41 -10.64
C GLU A 310 14.58 -11.46 -12.13
N LYS A 311 15.79 -11.00 -12.50
CA LYS A 311 16.26 -11.07 -13.91
C LYS A 311 16.27 -12.49 -14.47
N LYS A 312 16.65 -13.48 -13.64
CA LYS A 312 16.79 -14.89 -14.06
C LYS A 312 15.47 -15.53 -14.50
N ASN A 313 14.34 -15.17 -13.86
CA ASN A 313 13.02 -15.74 -14.16
C ASN A 313 12.11 -14.79 -14.97
N LYS A 314 12.65 -13.70 -15.50
CA LYS A 314 11.90 -12.71 -16.29
C LYS A 314 11.14 -13.32 -17.47
N LYS A 315 11.77 -14.20 -18.25
CA LYS A 315 11.15 -14.83 -19.43
C LYS A 315 9.92 -15.64 -19.03
N TYR A 316 10.03 -16.45 -17.99
CA TYR A 316 8.94 -17.26 -17.42
C TYR A 316 7.74 -16.38 -17.03
N PHE A 317 7.96 -15.34 -16.17
CA PHE A 317 6.87 -14.46 -15.75
C PHE A 317 6.18 -13.76 -16.93
N LEU A 318 6.96 -13.26 -17.90
CA LEU A 318 6.38 -12.54 -19.02
C LEU A 318 5.62 -13.45 -19.98
N LYS A 319 6.06 -14.69 -20.17
CA LYS A 319 5.35 -15.71 -20.97
C LYS A 319 4.01 -16.06 -20.31
N GLU A 320 4.01 -16.47 -19.04
CA GLU A 320 2.80 -16.81 -18.27
C GLU A 320 1.76 -15.67 -18.26
N ILE A 321 2.23 -14.42 -18.09
CA ILE A 321 1.33 -13.25 -18.09
C ILE A 321 0.75 -13.05 -19.50
N GLN A 322 1.57 -13.18 -20.56
CA GLN A 322 1.13 -12.98 -21.93
C GLN A 322 0.10 -14.03 -22.34
N ASP A 323 0.36 -15.31 -22.07
CA ASP A 323 -0.53 -16.40 -22.43
C ASP A 323 -1.91 -16.23 -21.77
N LYS A 324 -1.94 -15.88 -20.46
CA LYS A 324 -3.19 -15.63 -19.73
C LYS A 324 -3.86 -14.29 -20.03
N LEU A 325 -3.12 -13.28 -20.53
CA LEU A 325 -3.72 -12.02 -20.99
C LEU A 325 -4.42 -12.16 -22.35
N LEU A 326 -3.93 -13.07 -23.20
CA LEU A 326 -4.49 -13.31 -24.52
C LEU A 326 -5.70 -14.25 -24.48
N THR A 327 -5.73 -15.17 -23.51
CA THR A 327 -6.83 -16.16 -23.34
C THR A 327 -8.05 -15.61 -22.59
N ASN A 328 -7.97 -14.41 -21.98
CA ASN A 328 -9.04 -13.70 -21.26
C ASN A 328 -9.36 -12.35 -21.90
#